data_109ce66d9a8d886c6eccc24dd035ac7b
#
_entry.id   109ce66d9a8d886c6eccc24dd035ac7b
#
_cell.length_a   1.000
_cell.length_b   1.000
_cell.length_c   1.000
_cell.angle_alpha   90.00
_cell.angle_beta   90.00
_cell.angle_gamma   90.00
#
_symmetry.space_group_name_H-M   'P 1'
#
loop_
_entity.id
_entity.type
_entity.pdbx_description
1 polymer ?
#
loop_
_entity_poly.entity_id
_entity_poly.type
_entity_poly.pdbx_seq_one_letter_code
_entity_poly.pdbx_strand_id
1 'polypeptide(L)'
;MLSILREIVGETVTSIISLIEDRNLLDLMVLGQEIRELTDHLGIEILETIVEEIDTVLLDNQSLRRKDGLRVQARNVERTVLLPQGELRFQRTYYRYGENGYCYLTDQVIGLEPYERVSKDLIAGILNRLPDVSYRGAAEHSGAGLSAQTVHDRLLAAGELVSETERMKETPEALDLFADEDHVHRNDGKPAIVPLITITEGIDREQKRHKTIRPFHLEGYGMESGAFRENLLAVLEERYDMEAVRTIRVHGDGGTWIQGLSEILPGMTFLMDEFHIEQYMKSLQNRTKDAEKKRRLRRALENNDPEGFFVTGVEIAREQKMGGNQEVHELLGYFRNNWESIQNRKQSGEEVCGSCTEGQISAVLSRRLSRDPLGWSEAGLKQMAALLVYAKNGNKVTPKQIRVSRKAAEAEAERKEFRENGFRKYAEYAEKQTKQYLQSAHDWSIYDPVQEKSGKRTGTQVILKALGSLRDNFLLA
;
A
#
# COMPACT_ATOMS: atom_id res chain seq x y z
N MET A 1 -4.40 5.68 38.95
CA MET A 1 -4.77 5.03 37.67
C MET A 1 -6.13 4.33 37.70
N LEU A 2 -6.37 3.21 38.43
CA LEU A 2 -7.63 2.43 38.35
C LEU A 2 -8.91 3.22 38.66
N SER A 3 -8.94 4.11 39.65
CA SER A 3 -10.08 4.98 39.95
C SER A 3 -10.36 5.96 38.80
N ILE A 4 -9.32 6.52 38.21
CA ILE A 4 -9.40 7.45 37.08
C ILE A 4 -9.95 6.73 35.83
N LEU A 5 -9.43 5.55 35.52
CA LEU A 5 -9.93 4.77 34.37
C LEU A 5 -11.41 4.37 34.56
N ARG A 6 -11.86 4.06 35.77
CA ARG A 6 -13.28 3.81 36.07
C ARG A 6 -14.15 5.04 35.84
N GLU A 7 -13.68 6.21 36.26
CA GLU A 7 -14.37 7.48 36.08
C GLU A 7 -14.53 7.80 34.57
N ILE A 8 -13.43 7.76 33.82
CA ILE A 8 -13.39 7.99 32.34
C ILE A 8 -14.36 7.05 31.60
N VAL A 9 -14.30 5.75 31.90
CA VAL A 9 -15.21 4.77 31.29
C VAL A 9 -16.64 5.00 31.68
N GLY A 10 -16.89 5.35 32.97
CA GLY A 10 -18.23 5.66 33.48
C GLY A 10 -18.84 6.89 32.81
N GLU A 11 -18.08 7.96 32.62
CA GLU A 11 -18.49 9.17 31.92
C GLU A 11 -18.83 8.90 30.47
N THR A 12 -17.99 8.12 29.76
CA THR A 12 -18.25 7.75 28.37
C THR A 12 -19.50 6.89 28.22
N VAL A 13 -19.73 5.91 29.11
CA VAL A 13 -20.96 5.12 29.14
C VAL A 13 -22.17 5.99 29.39
N THR A 14 -22.07 6.95 30.31
CA THR A 14 -23.16 7.92 30.62
C THR A 14 -23.46 8.78 29.41
N SER A 15 -22.44 9.26 28.70
CA SER A 15 -22.59 10.06 27.48
C SER A 15 -23.28 9.27 26.36
N ILE A 16 -22.90 7.99 26.17
CA ILE A 16 -23.56 7.10 25.19
C ILE A 16 -25.02 6.87 25.56
N ILE A 17 -25.34 6.68 26.86
CA ILE A 17 -26.72 6.51 27.34
C ILE A 17 -27.53 7.76 27.06
N SER A 18 -27.03 8.95 27.45
CA SER A 18 -27.71 10.23 27.20
C SER A 18 -27.95 10.46 25.72
N LEU A 19 -26.99 10.11 24.86
CA LEU A 19 -27.10 10.20 23.41
C LEU A 19 -28.22 9.30 22.85
N ILE A 20 -28.41 8.11 23.41
CA ILE A 20 -29.48 7.18 23.04
C ILE A 20 -30.86 7.69 23.55
N GLU A 21 -30.90 8.30 24.74
CA GLU A 21 -32.13 8.83 25.36
C GLU A 21 -32.63 10.11 24.68
N ASP A 22 -31.71 11.01 24.32
CA ASP A 22 -32.02 12.31 23.74
C ASP A 22 -32.37 12.29 22.25
N ARG A 23 -32.02 11.23 21.56
CA ARG A 23 -32.20 11.12 20.10
C ARG A 23 -33.26 10.12 19.70
N ASN A 24 -33.98 10.48 18.65
CA ASN A 24 -34.82 9.53 17.94
C ASN A 24 -33.92 8.45 17.32
N LEU A 25 -33.94 7.23 17.85
CA LEU A 25 -33.11 6.06 17.43
C LEU A 25 -33.21 5.70 15.95
N LEU A 26 -33.93 6.49 15.14
CA LEU A 26 -34.17 6.24 13.71
C LEU A 26 -33.02 6.66 12.79
N ASP A 27 -32.04 7.43 13.27
CA ASP A 27 -30.88 7.82 12.47
C ASP A 27 -29.60 7.07 12.94
N LEU A 28 -29.52 5.81 12.51
CA LEU A 28 -28.40 4.92 12.84
C LEU A 28 -27.06 5.48 12.37
N MET A 29 -27.02 6.27 11.28
CA MET A 29 -25.79 6.81 10.71
C MET A 29 -25.21 7.90 11.61
N VAL A 30 -26.04 8.82 12.08
CA VAL A 30 -25.63 9.89 13.03
C VAL A 30 -25.22 9.29 14.35
N LEU A 31 -26.03 8.37 14.90
CA LEU A 31 -25.71 7.68 16.14
C LEU A 31 -24.37 6.92 16.06
N GLY A 32 -24.12 6.24 14.95
CA GLY A 32 -22.87 5.51 14.74
C GLY A 32 -21.64 6.44 14.69
N GLN A 33 -21.77 7.62 14.10
CA GLN A 33 -20.68 8.61 14.07
C GLN A 33 -20.41 9.17 15.47
N GLU A 34 -21.43 9.55 16.20
CA GLU A 34 -21.28 10.12 17.55
C GLU A 34 -20.71 9.09 18.54
N ILE A 35 -21.16 7.83 18.49
CA ILE A 35 -20.55 6.75 19.28
C ILE A 35 -19.08 6.57 18.95
N ARG A 36 -18.71 6.64 17.65
CA ARG A 36 -17.32 6.55 17.24
C ARG A 36 -16.48 7.68 17.83
N GLU A 37 -16.94 8.92 17.74
CA GLU A 37 -16.25 10.09 18.31
C GLU A 37 -16.04 9.94 19.82
N LEU A 38 -17.06 9.48 20.57
CA LEU A 38 -16.95 9.20 21.99
C LEU A 38 -15.95 8.08 22.31
N THR A 39 -15.93 7.02 21.51
CA THR A 39 -15.00 5.90 21.72
C THR A 39 -13.57 6.25 21.33
N ASP A 40 -13.36 7.07 20.31
CA ASP A 40 -12.04 7.60 19.95
C ASP A 40 -11.50 8.50 21.06
N HIS A 41 -12.35 9.38 21.64
CA HIS A 41 -11.99 10.23 22.78
C HIS A 41 -11.64 9.39 24.01
N LEU A 42 -12.47 8.40 24.35
CA LEU A 42 -12.19 7.46 25.43
C LEU A 42 -10.82 6.79 25.26
N GLY A 43 -10.50 6.35 24.03
CA GLY A 43 -9.22 5.74 23.73
C GLY A 43 -8.04 6.66 24.02
N ILE A 44 -8.15 7.95 23.67
CA ILE A 44 -7.13 8.97 23.96
C ILE A 44 -6.97 9.21 25.46
N GLU A 45 -8.05 9.39 26.21
CA GLU A 45 -8.01 9.62 27.67
C GLU A 45 -7.41 8.43 28.43
N ILE A 46 -7.72 7.20 28.01
CA ILE A 46 -7.11 6.00 28.59
C ILE A 46 -5.60 5.99 28.32
N LEU A 47 -5.15 6.27 27.07
CA LEU A 47 -3.74 6.30 26.71
C LEU A 47 -2.99 7.40 27.47
N GLU A 48 -3.57 8.60 27.60
CA GLU A 48 -3.03 9.71 28.39
C GLU A 48 -2.78 9.29 29.82
N THR A 49 -3.82 8.74 30.48
CA THR A 49 -3.75 8.25 31.86
C THR A 49 -2.66 7.19 32.03
N ILE A 50 -2.55 6.24 31.12
CA ILE A 50 -1.54 5.18 31.19
C ILE A 50 -0.12 5.77 31.06
N VAL A 51 0.08 6.68 30.10
CA VAL A 51 1.39 7.27 29.84
C VAL A 51 1.86 8.14 31.03
N GLU A 52 0.97 8.93 31.59
CA GLU A 52 1.29 9.76 32.76
C GLU A 52 1.55 8.93 34.03
N GLU A 53 0.83 7.81 34.19
CA GLU A 53 1.13 6.86 35.26
C GLU A 53 2.49 6.19 35.09
N ILE A 54 2.89 5.84 33.85
CA ILE A 54 4.24 5.35 33.54
C ILE A 54 5.28 6.39 33.96
N ASP A 55 5.09 7.66 33.63
CA ASP A 55 6.02 8.74 34.04
C ASP A 55 6.13 8.84 35.55
N THR A 56 5.00 8.76 36.26
CA THR A 56 4.94 8.79 37.74
C THR A 56 5.70 7.61 38.33
N VAL A 57 5.46 6.40 37.86
CA VAL A 57 6.15 5.18 38.31
C VAL A 57 7.68 5.28 38.09
N LEU A 58 8.09 5.81 36.93
CA LEU A 58 9.52 6.02 36.62
C LEU A 58 10.12 7.13 37.50
N LEU A 59 9.36 8.18 37.79
CA LEU A 59 9.77 9.30 38.64
C LEU A 59 9.92 8.87 40.11
N ASP A 60 9.07 7.99 40.61
CA ASP A 60 9.10 7.53 42.01
C ASP A 60 10.25 6.57 42.28
N ASN A 61 10.76 5.87 41.28
CA ASN A 61 11.90 4.94 41.45
C ASN A 61 13.24 5.68 41.54
N GLN A 62 13.45 6.49 42.60
CA GLN A 62 14.66 7.27 42.81
C GLN A 62 15.91 6.41 42.94
N SER A 63 15.81 5.23 43.56
CA SER A 63 16.96 4.36 43.80
C SER A 63 17.57 3.86 42.50
N LEU A 64 16.75 3.42 41.56
CA LEU A 64 17.15 2.97 40.24
C LEU A 64 17.75 4.12 39.42
N ARG A 65 17.07 5.27 39.40
CA ARG A 65 17.53 6.45 38.65
C ARG A 65 18.88 6.97 39.16
N ARG A 66 19.07 7.06 40.47
CA ARG A 66 20.34 7.49 41.08
C ARG A 66 21.52 6.54 40.76
N LYS A 67 21.22 5.24 40.76
CA LYS A 67 22.22 4.22 40.39
C LYS A 67 22.73 4.40 38.94
N ASP A 68 21.86 4.84 38.06
CA ASP A 68 22.16 5.09 36.65
C ASP A 68 22.61 6.54 36.35
N GLY A 69 22.80 7.35 37.38
CA GLY A 69 23.22 8.75 37.22
C GLY A 69 22.18 9.69 36.64
N LEU A 70 20.90 9.25 36.60
CA LEU A 70 19.79 10.05 36.06
C LEU A 70 19.30 11.07 37.09
N ARG A 71 19.28 12.34 36.69
CA ARG A 71 18.77 13.47 37.49
C ARG A 71 17.63 14.14 36.80
N VAL A 72 16.54 14.48 37.54
CA VAL A 72 15.43 15.25 37.02
C VAL A 72 15.90 16.64 36.63
N GLN A 73 15.71 17.02 35.40
CA GLN A 73 16.01 18.34 34.86
C GLN A 73 14.75 19.23 34.82
N ALA A 74 13.61 18.68 34.35
CA ALA A 74 12.32 19.36 34.35
C ALA A 74 11.21 18.34 34.51
N ARG A 75 10.08 18.77 35.08
CA ARG A 75 8.83 17.98 35.19
C ARG A 75 7.73 18.61 34.36
N ASN A 76 6.69 17.83 34.10
CA ASN A 76 5.49 18.30 33.40
C ASN A 76 5.84 18.92 32.01
N VAL A 77 6.75 18.28 31.28
CA VAL A 77 7.08 18.68 29.91
C VAL A 77 6.05 18.07 28.97
N GLU A 78 5.21 18.91 28.40
CA GLU A 78 4.16 18.49 27.49
C GLU A 78 4.71 17.82 26.23
N ARG A 79 4.04 16.79 25.80
CA ARG A 79 4.26 16.08 24.53
C ARG A 79 2.94 15.87 23.84
N THR A 80 2.91 16.13 22.54
CA THR A 80 1.77 15.87 21.67
C THR A 80 2.15 14.90 20.58
N VAL A 81 1.30 13.88 20.34
CA VAL A 81 1.43 12.90 19.27
C VAL A 81 0.07 12.68 18.62
N LEU A 82 0.01 12.75 17.30
CA LEU A 82 -1.18 12.44 16.52
C LEU A 82 -1.30 10.93 16.32
N LEU A 83 -2.41 10.36 16.74
CA LEU A 83 -2.79 8.96 16.61
C LEU A 83 -3.99 8.82 15.64
N PRO A 84 -4.34 7.61 15.18
CA PRO A 84 -5.56 7.40 14.39
C PRO A 84 -6.86 7.84 15.10
N GLN A 85 -6.90 7.76 16.43
CA GLN A 85 -8.05 8.14 17.27
C GLN A 85 -8.12 9.64 17.56
N GLY A 86 -7.01 10.37 17.40
CA GLY A 86 -6.94 11.80 17.70
C GLY A 86 -5.58 12.24 18.24
N GLU A 87 -5.57 13.40 18.89
CA GLU A 87 -4.38 14.01 19.45
C GLU A 87 -4.17 13.55 20.90
N LEU A 88 -3.09 12.79 21.13
CA LEU A 88 -2.66 12.40 22.48
C LEU A 88 -1.75 13.48 23.05
N ARG A 89 -2.15 14.09 24.16
CA ARG A 89 -1.34 15.06 24.93
C ARG A 89 -1.05 14.50 26.29
N PHE A 90 0.20 14.49 26.70
CA PHE A 90 0.60 13.99 28.01
C PHE A 90 1.78 14.74 28.59
N GLN A 91 1.92 14.69 29.91
CA GLN A 91 3.01 15.26 30.65
C GLN A 91 4.09 14.20 30.93
N ARG A 92 5.35 14.61 30.87
CA ARG A 92 6.50 13.70 31.08
C ARG A 92 7.67 14.39 31.74
N THR A 93 8.56 13.61 32.32
CA THR A 93 9.74 14.10 33.02
C THR A 93 10.97 14.08 32.11
N TYR A 94 11.70 15.19 32.10
CA TYR A 94 12.97 15.34 31.38
C TYR A 94 14.13 15.05 32.31
N TYR A 95 15.01 14.15 31.91
CA TYR A 95 16.15 13.69 32.70
C TYR A 95 17.46 14.08 32.05
N ARG A 96 18.47 14.39 32.90
CA ARG A 96 19.87 14.53 32.51
C ARG A 96 20.64 13.30 32.98
N TYR A 97 21.54 12.80 32.15
CA TYR A 97 22.46 11.72 32.48
C TYR A 97 23.88 12.06 31.98
N GLY A 98 24.90 11.62 32.71
CA GLY A 98 26.29 11.96 32.38
C GLY A 98 26.54 13.47 32.37
N GLU A 99 27.54 13.91 31.54
CA GLU A 99 27.90 15.33 31.46
C GLU A 99 26.94 16.13 30.56
N ASN A 100 26.57 15.59 29.40
CA ASN A 100 25.78 16.30 28.39
C ASN A 100 24.55 15.52 27.83
N GLY A 101 24.23 14.38 28.41
CA GLY A 101 23.12 13.57 27.92
C GLY A 101 21.79 13.99 28.51
N TYR A 102 20.73 13.95 27.69
CA TYR A 102 19.35 14.23 28.09
C TYR A 102 18.39 13.21 27.48
N CYS A 103 17.34 12.84 28.22
CA CYS A 103 16.35 11.91 27.74
C CYS A 103 14.98 12.09 28.39
N TYR A 104 13.96 11.51 27.74
CA TYR A 104 12.64 11.27 28.32
C TYR A 104 12.47 9.74 28.48
N LEU A 105 12.51 9.25 29.71
CA LEU A 105 12.36 7.82 29.99
C LEU A 105 11.01 7.28 29.49
N THR A 106 9.96 8.06 29.71
CA THR A 106 8.60 7.75 29.30
C THR A 106 8.51 7.48 27.80
N ASP A 107 9.04 8.39 26.94
CA ASP A 107 9.08 8.19 25.50
C ASP A 107 9.74 6.88 25.10
N GLN A 108 10.77 6.49 25.81
CA GLN A 108 11.54 5.30 25.50
C GLN A 108 10.82 4.02 25.90
N VAL A 109 10.14 4.05 27.05
CA VAL A 109 9.33 2.93 27.53
C VAL A 109 8.16 2.66 26.60
N ILE A 110 7.47 3.73 26.13
CA ILE A 110 6.34 3.61 25.23
C ILE A 110 6.74 3.53 23.74
N GLY A 111 8.05 3.54 23.43
CA GLY A 111 8.54 3.37 22.06
C GLY A 111 8.38 4.59 21.14
N LEU A 112 8.20 5.80 21.71
CA LEU A 112 8.14 7.03 20.93
C LEU A 112 9.54 7.50 20.55
N GLU A 113 9.71 7.79 19.27
CA GLU A 113 10.95 8.35 18.75
C GLU A 113 11.07 9.85 19.04
N PRO A 114 12.30 10.38 19.13
CA PRO A 114 12.50 11.81 19.23
C PRO A 114 11.86 12.56 18.08
N TYR A 115 11.22 13.68 18.41
CA TYR A 115 10.55 14.53 17.41
C TYR A 115 9.42 13.87 16.62
N GLU A 116 9.03 12.66 16.94
CA GLU A 116 7.85 11.99 16.35
C GLU A 116 6.58 12.72 16.83
N ARG A 117 5.89 13.35 15.89
CA ARG A 117 4.63 14.07 16.13
C ARG A 117 3.42 13.33 15.59
N VAL A 118 3.65 12.33 14.76
CA VAL A 118 2.60 11.54 14.10
C VAL A 118 2.98 10.08 14.26
N SER A 119 2.09 9.28 14.78
CA SER A 119 2.34 7.86 14.99
C SER A 119 2.57 7.11 13.67
N LYS A 120 3.36 6.06 13.72
CA LYS A 120 3.63 5.21 12.55
C LYS A 120 2.36 4.54 12.04
N ASP A 121 1.41 4.21 12.91
CA ASP A 121 0.10 3.64 12.54
C ASP A 121 -0.72 4.62 11.70
N LEU A 122 -0.81 5.89 12.14
CA LEU A 122 -1.52 6.92 11.40
C LEU A 122 -0.88 7.14 10.01
N ILE A 123 0.46 7.20 9.96
CA ILE A 123 1.19 7.33 8.69
C ILE A 123 0.91 6.14 7.80
N ALA A 124 0.99 4.91 8.30
CA ALA A 124 0.70 3.70 7.53
C ALA A 124 -0.72 3.72 6.98
N GLY A 125 -1.70 4.11 7.80
CA GLY A 125 -3.10 4.27 7.39
C GLY A 125 -3.27 5.31 6.27
N ILE A 126 -2.55 6.43 6.32
CA ILE A 126 -2.56 7.48 5.29
C ILE A 126 -1.92 6.95 3.99
N LEU A 127 -0.74 6.30 4.07
CA LEU A 127 -0.05 5.78 2.90
C LEU A 127 -0.87 4.70 2.19
N ASN A 128 -1.60 3.87 2.92
CA ASN A 128 -2.48 2.85 2.34
C ASN A 128 -3.67 3.42 1.54
N ARG A 129 -3.96 4.71 1.68
CA ARG A 129 -5.01 5.40 0.89
C ARG A 129 -4.48 6.06 -0.38
N LEU A 130 -3.16 6.32 -0.47
CA LEU A 130 -2.56 7.03 -1.60
C LEU A 130 -2.75 6.39 -2.98
N PRO A 131 -2.92 5.06 -3.11
CA PRO A 131 -3.29 4.47 -4.39
C PRO A 131 -4.60 5.01 -4.98
N ASP A 132 -5.55 5.41 -4.13
CA ASP A 132 -6.89 5.81 -4.54
C ASP A 132 -7.17 7.31 -4.43
N VAL A 133 -6.37 8.05 -3.65
CA VAL A 133 -6.60 9.49 -3.40
C VAL A 133 -5.32 10.32 -3.54
N SER A 134 -5.48 11.64 -3.76
CA SER A 134 -4.35 12.57 -3.77
C SER A 134 -3.70 12.71 -2.38
N TYR A 135 -2.47 13.27 -2.32
CA TYR A 135 -1.81 13.59 -1.04
C TYR A 135 -2.69 14.49 -0.14
N ARG A 136 -3.36 15.47 -0.76
CA ARG A 136 -4.30 16.35 -0.04
C ARG A 136 -5.51 15.58 0.46
N GLY A 137 -6.14 14.77 -0.38
CA GLY A 137 -7.26 13.94 0.02
C GLY A 137 -6.90 12.96 1.14
N ALA A 138 -5.72 12.32 1.08
CA ALA A 138 -5.25 11.44 2.15
C ALA A 138 -5.02 12.19 3.48
N ALA A 139 -4.47 13.41 3.41
CA ALA A 139 -4.28 14.27 4.58
C ALA A 139 -5.62 14.69 5.19
N GLU A 140 -6.57 15.15 4.38
CA GLU A 140 -7.92 15.55 4.83
C GLU A 140 -8.68 14.38 5.45
N HIS A 141 -8.66 13.20 4.81
CA HIS A 141 -9.33 12.00 5.34
C HIS A 141 -8.72 11.47 6.64
N SER A 142 -7.49 11.85 6.98
CA SER A 142 -6.88 11.45 8.24
C SER A 142 -7.49 12.16 9.45
N GLY A 143 -8.16 13.31 9.25
CA GLY A 143 -8.65 14.17 10.32
C GLY A 143 -7.58 14.80 11.22
N ALA A 144 -6.30 14.52 10.96
CA ALA A 144 -5.17 14.88 11.83
C ALA A 144 -4.57 16.27 11.53
N GLY A 145 -5.18 17.07 10.65
CA GLY A 145 -4.67 18.40 10.28
C GLY A 145 -3.32 18.40 9.57
N LEU A 146 -2.95 17.30 8.94
CA LEU A 146 -1.68 17.16 8.21
C LEU A 146 -1.73 17.89 6.87
N SER A 147 -0.56 18.39 6.41
CA SER A 147 -0.44 18.97 5.08
C SER A 147 -0.18 17.89 4.01
N ALA A 148 -0.57 18.17 2.75
CA ALA A 148 -0.21 17.32 1.62
C ALA A 148 1.32 17.12 1.50
N GLN A 149 2.11 18.15 1.84
CA GLN A 149 3.58 18.06 1.86
C GLN A 149 4.05 17.05 2.91
N THR A 150 3.45 17.06 4.09
CA THR A 150 3.79 16.08 5.14
C THR A 150 3.53 14.65 4.65
N VAL A 151 2.40 14.41 3.99
CA VAL A 151 2.08 13.08 3.44
C VAL A 151 3.08 12.66 2.36
N HIS A 152 3.43 13.58 1.46
CA HIS A 152 4.47 13.36 0.45
C HIS A 152 5.82 12.98 1.09
N ASP A 153 6.27 13.76 2.08
CA ASP A 153 7.54 13.53 2.76
C ASP A 153 7.56 12.19 3.50
N ARG A 154 6.40 11.77 4.04
CA ARG A 154 6.26 10.46 4.70
C ARG A 154 6.28 9.30 3.70
N LEU A 155 5.73 9.49 2.50
CA LEU A 155 5.87 8.51 1.42
C LEU A 155 7.35 8.35 1.02
N LEU A 156 8.08 9.47 0.85
CA LEU A 156 9.51 9.44 0.52
C LEU A 156 10.37 8.78 1.62
N ALA A 157 9.95 8.94 2.89
CA ALA A 157 10.61 8.34 4.04
C ALA A 157 10.19 6.88 4.29
N ALA A 158 9.19 6.38 3.59
CA ALA A 158 8.81 4.98 3.70
C ALA A 158 9.96 4.07 3.28
N GLY A 159 10.07 2.91 3.92
CA GLY A 159 11.03 1.89 3.55
C GLY A 159 10.78 1.33 2.16
N GLU A 160 11.60 0.39 1.78
CA GLU A 160 11.40 -0.35 0.54
C GLU A 160 10.08 -1.12 0.61
N LEU A 161 9.23 -0.93 -0.42
CA LEU A 161 7.92 -1.55 -0.53
C LEU A 161 8.04 -2.74 -1.49
N VAL A 162 8.59 -3.83 -1.00
CA VAL A 162 8.71 -5.09 -1.74
C VAL A 162 7.51 -5.97 -1.42
N SER A 163 6.80 -6.40 -2.45
CA SER A 163 5.68 -7.32 -2.28
C SER A 163 6.17 -8.68 -1.80
N GLU A 164 5.50 -9.20 -0.77
CA GLU A 164 5.76 -10.56 -0.32
C GLU A 164 5.28 -11.54 -1.39
N THR A 165 6.14 -12.49 -1.76
CA THR A 165 5.82 -13.57 -2.67
C THR A 165 5.37 -14.79 -1.88
N GLU A 166 4.20 -15.32 -2.22
CA GLU A 166 3.71 -16.57 -1.65
C GLU A 166 3.90 -17.70 -2.65
N ARG A 167 4.54 -18.79 -2.22
CA ARG A 167 4.69 -19.96 -3.09
C ARG A 167 3.34 -20.61 -3.35
N MET A 168 3.01 -20.80 -4.63
CA MET A 168 1.76 -21.44 -5.03
C MET A 168 1.79 -22.93 -4.70
N LYS A 169 0.68 -23.44 -4.16
CA LYS A 169 0.54 -24.88 -3.82
C LYS A 169 0.49 -25.74 -5.08
N GLU A 170 -0.09 -25.22 -6.13
CA GLU A 170 -0.21 -25.86 -7.44
C GLU A 170 0.39 -24.91 -8.47
N THR A 171 1.30 -25.40 -9.29
CA THR A 171 1.90 -24.65 -10.37
C THR A 171 1.20 -24.99 -11.67
N PRO A 172 0.71 -24.01 -12.44
CA PRO A 172 0.10 -24.26 -13.74
C PRO A 172 1.16 -24.66 -14.78
N GLU A 173 0.76 -25.41 -15.81
CA GLU A 173 1.66 -25.76 -16.93
C GLU A 173 2.01 -24.55 -17.80
N ALA A 174 1.21 -23.48 -17.76
CA ALA A 174 1.42 -22.27 -18.55
C ALA A 174 1.23 -21.00 -17.71
N LEU A 175 2.09 -20.01 -17.93
CA LEU A 175 2.02 -18.67 -17.37
C LEU A 175 1.90 -17.64 -18.47
N ASP A 176 1.13 -16.58 -18.21
CA ASP A 176 1.05 -15.39 -19.06
C ASP A 176 1.67 -14.20 -18.36
N LEU A 177 2.60 -13.51 -19.02
CA LEU A 177 3.23 -12.28 -18.57
C LEU A 177 2.76 -11.13 -19.46
N PHE A 178 2.01 -10.20 -18.90
CA PHE A 178 1.61 -8.99 -19.61
C PHE A 178 2.61 -7.88 -19.27
N ALA A 179 3.35 -7.43 -20.26
CA ALA A 179 4.39 -6.43 -20.11
C ALA A 179 4.07 -5.18 -20.94
N ASP A 180 4.11 -4.03 -20.30
CA ASP A 180 3.83 -2.74 -20.91
C ASP A 180 4.38 -1.60 -20.04
N GLU A 181 4.24 -0.34 -20.47
CA GLU A 181 4.78 0.81 -19.77
C GLU A 181 3.79 1.97 -19.67
N ASP A 182 3.83 2.67 -18.54
CA ASP A 182 3.09 3.93 -18.38
C ASP A 182 3.99 5.13 -18.65
N HIS A 183 3.53 6.05 -19.51
CA HIS A 183 4.23 7.28 -19.84
C HIS A 183 3.78 8.42 -18.93
N VAL A 184 4.66 8.83 -18.04
CA VAL A 184 4.34 9.77 -16.96
C VAL A 184 5.07 11.10 -17.13
N HIS A 185 4.39 12.20 -16.86
CA HIS A 185 5.00 13.54 -16.89
C HIS A 185 5.67 13.86 -15.55
N ARG A 186 6.93 14.28 -15.64
CA ARG A 186 7.69 14.77 -14.48
C ARG A 186 7.62 16.30 -14.38
N ASN A 187 7.75 16.79 -13.15
CA ASN A 187 7.74 18.23 -12.87
C ASN A 187 8.97 19.00 -13.41
N ASP A 188 10.04 18.28 -13.77
CA ASP A 188 11.23 18.82 -14.44
C ASP A 188 11.08 18.89 -15.97
N GLY A 189 9.90 18.56 -16.51
CA GLY A 189 9.60 18.57 -17.93
C GLY A 189 10.12 17.35 -18.70
N LYS A 190 10.78 16.40 -18.05
CA LYS A 190 11.25 15.17 -18.69
C LYS A 190 10.14 14.11 -18.67
N PRO A 191 9.97 13.33 -19.75
CA PRO A 191 9.11 12.14 -19.69
C PRO A 191 9.74 11.08 -18.81
N ALA A 192 8.90 10.28 -18.15
CA ALA A 192 9.30 9.09 -17.42
C ALA A 192 8.52 7.89 -17.94
N ILE A 193 9.17 6.75 -17.99
CA ILE A 193 8.60 5.47 -18.41
C ILE A 193 8.60 4.57 -17.18
N VAL A 194 7.44 4.05 -16.82
CA VAL A 194 7.26 3.13 -15.69
C VAL A 194 6.89 1.76 -16.23
N PRO A 195 7.85 0.83 -16.36
CA PRO A 195 7.59 -0.53 -16.83
C PRO A 195 6.75 -1.30 -15.80
N LEU A 196 5.82 -2.10 -16.30
CA LEU A 196 4.99 -3.01 -15.51
C LEU A 196 4.98 -4.39 -16.13
N ILE A 197 5.20 -5.42 -15.34
CA ILE A 197 4.96 -6.82 -15.71
C ILE A 197 3.86 -7.35 -14.79
N THR A 198 2.83 -7.96 -15.37
CA THR A 198 1.81 -8.70 -14.64
C THR A 198 1.93 -10.18 -14.96
N ILE A 199 2.28 -10.98 -13.97
CA ILE A 199 2.32 -12.45 -14.04
C ILE A 199 0.91 -12.96 -13.71
N THR A 200 0.38 -13.89 -14.51
CA THR A 200 -0.92 -14.51 -14.23
C THR A 200 -0.94 -15.97 -14.68
N GLU A 201 -1.79 -16.76 -14.05
CA GLU A 201 -2.01 -18.17 -14.34
C GLU A 201 -3.09 -18.40 -15.40
N GLY A 202 -3.53 -17.34 -16.06
CA GLY A 202 -4.53 -17.35 -17.10
C GLY A 202 -5.65 -16.34 -16.86
N ILE A 203 -6.78 -16.53 -17.57
CA ILE A 203 -7.95 -15.65 -17.47
C ILE A 203 -9.21 -16.47 -17.18
N ASP A 204 -9.92 -16.07 -16.16
CA ASP A 204 -11.29 -16.53 -15.90
C ASP A 204 -12.24 -15.92 -16.93
N ARG A 205 -12.82 -16.77 -17.80
CA ARG A 205 -13.75 -16.42 -18.88
C ARG A 205 -15.23 -16.63 -18.50
N GLU A 206 -15.50 -17.21 -17.34
CA GLU A 206 -16.87 -17.52 -16.91
C GLU A 206 -17.67 -16.25 -16.55
N GLN A 207 -16.97 -15.16 -16.24
CA GLN A 207 -17.56 -13.89 -15.89
C GLN A 207 -17.74 -12.99 -17.12
N LYS A 208 -18.77 -12.14 -17.12
CA LYS A 208 -19.04 -11.14 -18.16
C LYS A 208 -17.84 -10.20 -18.41
N ARG A 209 -17.02 -9.94 -17.38
CA ARG A 209 -15.71 -9.30 -17.48
C ARG A 209 -14.65 -10.34 -17.16
N HIS A 210 -13.82 -10.65 -18.12
CA HIS A 210 -12.69 -11.53 -17.93
C HIS A 210 -11.77 -10.97 -16.85
N LYS A 211 -11.31 -11.83 -15.94
CA LYS A 211 -10.38 -11.47 -14.86
C LYS A 211 -9.12 -12.33 -14.95
N THR A 212 -7.98 -11.72 -14.71
CA THR A 212 -6.71 -12.45 -14.54
C THR A 212 -6.79 -13.33 -13.30
N ILE A 213 -6.28 -14.55 -13.42
CA ILE A 213 -6.22 -15.53 -12.33
C ILE A 213 -4.93 -15.29 -11.56
N ARG A 214 -5.04 -15.01 -10.26
CA ARG A 214 -3.92 -14.79 -9.33
C ARG A 214 -2.84 -13.83 -9.88
N PRO A 215 -3.20 -12.61 -10.31
CA PRO A 215 -2.24 -11.67 -10.86
C PRO A 215 -1.21 -11.27 -9.80
N PHE A 216 0.04 -11.15 -10.22
CA PHE A 216 1.11 -10.57 -9.44
C PHE A 216 1.85 -9.53 -10.29
N HIS A 217 2.07 -8.36 -9.74
CA HIS A 217 2.59 -7.21 -10.47
C HIS A 217 4.01 -6.88 -10.04
N LEU A 218 4.85 -6.51 -11.00
CA LEU A 218 6.21 -6.02 -10.80
C LEU A 218 6.38 -4.70 -11.54
N GLU A 219 6.95 -3.70 -10.90
CA GLU A 219 7.32 -2.43 -11.50
C GLU A 219 8.84 -2.32 -11.59
N GLY A 220 9.34 -1.63 -12.62
CA GLY A 220 10.76 -1.50 -12.90
C GLY A 220 11.27 -0.06 -12.96
N TYR A 221 10.56 0.92 -12.39
CA TYR A 221 10.96 2.32 -12.49
C TYR A 221 12.30 2.59 -11.80
N GLY A 222 13.24 3.11 -12.59
CA GLY A 222 14.60 3.40 -12.12
C GLY A 222 15.48 2.17 -11.93
N MET A 223 15.04 1.00 -12.42
CA MET A 223 15.88 -0.20 -12.51
C MET A 223 16.60 -0.28 -13.86
N GLU A 224 17.80 -0.82 -13.86
CA GLU A 224 18.48 -1.28 -15.07
C GLU A 224 17.71 -2.48 -15.64
N SER A 225 17.65 -2.61 -16.97
CA SER A 225 16.93 -3.70 -17.64
C SER A 225 17.37 -5.09 -17.15
N GLY A 226 18.66 -5.29 -16.89
CA GLY A 226 19.19 -6.53 -16.33
C GLY A 226 18.64 -6.83 -14.94
N ALA A 227 18.68 -5.84 -14.04
CA ALA A 227 18.17 -5.98 -12.68
C ALA A 227 16.66 -6.25 -12.64
N PHE A 228 15.89 -5.65 -13.55
CA PHE A 228 14.46 -5.92 -13.65
C PHE A 228 14.15 -7.34 -14.12
N ARG A 229 14.96 -7.87 -15.04
CA ARG A 229 14.89 -9.28 -15.48
C ARG A 229 15.24 -10.25 -14.34
N GLU A 230 16.31 -9.99 -13.60
CA GLU A 230 16.70 -10.78 -12.44
C GLU A 230 15.59 -10.80 -11.36
N ASN A 231 14.96 -9.65 -11.13
CA ASN A 231 13.82 -9.56 -10.20
C ASN A 231 12.63 -10.40 -10.69
N LEU A 232 12.31 -10.37 -11.98
CA LEU A 232 11.26 -11.23 -12.56
C LEU A 232 11.58 -12.71 -12.35
N LEU A 233 12.81 -13.13 -12.62
CA LEU A 233 13.24 -14.52 -12.39
C LEU A 233 13.10 -14.94 -10.95
N ALA A 234 13.61 -14.13 -10.02
CA ALA A 234 13.51 -14.41 -8.60
C ALA A 234 12.06 -14.60 -8.15
N VAL A 235 11.15 -13.75 -8.62
CA VAL A 235 9.71 -13.85 -8.30
C VAL A 235 9.09 -15.11 -8.91
N LEU A 236 9.43 -15.48 -10.14
CA LEU A 236 8.93 -16.71 -10.77
C LEU A 236 9.38 -17.96 -10.00
N GLU A 237 10.66 -18.04 -9.64
CA GLU A 237 11.24 -19.16 -8.90
C GLU A 237 10.68 -19.25 -7.46
N GLU A 238 10.40 -18.11 -6.82
CA GLU A 238 9.85 -18.08 -5.49
C GLU A 238 8.37 -18.49 -5.47
N ARG A 239 7.59 -18.07 -6.48
CA ARG A 239 6.15 -18.34 -6.55
C ARG A 239 5.81 -19.71 -7.09
N TYR A 240 6.55 -20.20 -8.09
CA TYR A 240 6.19 -21.39 -8.85
C TYR A 240 7.27 -22.46 -8.81
N ASP A 241 6.88 -23.68 -9.03
CA ASP A 241 7.77 -24.77 -9.38
C ASP A 241 8.08 -24.68 -10.86
N MET A 242 9.21 -24.06 -11.20
CA MET A 242 9.59 -23.79 -12.60
C MET A 242 9.84 -25.06 -13.43
N GLU A 243 10.03 -26.22 -12.79
CA GLU A 243 10.13 -27.51 -13.51
C GLU A 243 8.76 -27.98 -14.04
N ALA A 244 7.67 -27.57 -13.37
CA ALA A 244 6.30 -27.88 -13.78
C ALA A 244 5.78 -26.92 -14.87
N VAL A 245 6.35 -25.72 -14.99
CA VAL A 245 5.95 -24.74 -16.02
C VAL A 245 6.55 -25.12 -17.38
N ARG A 246 5.69 -25.45 -18.34
CA ARG A 246 6.10 -25.85 -19.70
C ARG A 246 6.12 -24.67 -20.67
N THR A 247 5.27 -23.70 -20.45
CA THR A 247 5.09 -22.57 -21.39
C THR A 247 4.97 -21.27 -20.63
N ILE A 248 5.73 -20.26 -21.04
CA ILE A 248 5.60 -18.90 -20.56
C ILE A 248 5.37 -17.99 -21.77
N ARG A 249 4.22 -17.32 -21.81
CA ARG A 249 3.87 -16.39 -22.88
C ARG A 249 4.07 -14.95 -22.41
N VAL A 250 4.89 -14.21 -23.12
CA VAL A 250 5.14 -12.78 -22.86
C VAL A 250 4.32 -11.96 -23.86
N HIS A 251 3.38 -11.18 -23.35
CA HIS A 251 2.51 -10.31 -24.15
C HIS A 251 2.96 -8.87 -24.04
N GLY A 252 3.05 -8.15 -25.16
CA GLY A 252 3.41 -6.74 -25.16
C GLY A 252 3.34 -6.08 -26.55
N ASP A 253 3.70 -4.80 -26.61
CA ASP A 253 3.62 -3.95 -27.80
C ASP A 253 4.79 -4.09 -28.77
N GLY A 254 5.80 -4.87 -28.44
CA GLY A 254 7.02 -5.05 -29.23
C GLY A 254 8.18 -4.13 -28.84
N GLY A 255 8.08 -3.44 -27.72
CA GLY A 255 9.19 -2.69 -27.14
C GLY A 255 10.41 -3.58 -26.90
N THR A 256 11.61 -3.07 -27.14
CA THR A 256 12.87 -3.86 -27.12
C THR A 256 13.08 -4.55 -25.75
N TRP A 257 12.73 -3.90 -24.66
CA TRP A 257 12.87 -4.47 -23.32
C TRP A 257 11.88 -5.61 -23.08
N ILE A 258 10.67 -5.54 -23.66
CA ILE A 258 9.62 -6.57 -23.56
C ILE A 258 10.00 -7.80 -24.37
N GLN A 259 10.46 -7.59 -25.62
CA GLN A 259 10.95 -8.70 -26.45
C GLN A 259 12.09 -9.44 -25.75
N GLY A 260 13.01 -8.69 -25.13
CA GLY A 260 14.13 -9.27 -24.38
C GLY A 260 13.72 -10.07 -23.14
N LEU A 261 12.46 -9.99 -22.67
CA LEU A 261 11.98 -10.87 -21.60
C LEU A 261 11.86 -12.32 -22.08
N SER A 262 11.51 -12.56 -23.34
CA SER A 262 11.40 -13.92 -23.90
C SER A 262 12.73 -14.66 -24.02
N GLU A 263 13.85 -13.96 -23.86
CA GLU A 263 15.21 -14.54 -23.89
C GLU A 263 15.70 -15.01 -22.51
N ILE A 264 14.93 -14.74 -21.43
CA ILE A 264 15.36 -14.98 -20.04
C ILE A 264 15.37 -16.48 -19.69
N LEU A 265 14.34 -17.21 -20.11
CA LEU A 265 14.18 -18.63 -19.82
C LEU A 265 13.84 -19.43 -21.09
N PRO A 266 14.34 -20.67 -21.20
CA PRO A 266 13.86 -21.60 -22.23
C PRO A 266 12.35 -21.81 -22.12
N GLY A 267 11.67 -21.83 -23.27
CA GLY A 267 10.21 -22.00 -23.31
C GLY A 267 9.39 -20.71 -23.19
N MET A 268 10.03 -19.56 -23.02
CA MET A 268 9.37 -18.26 -23.17
C MET A 268 9.13 -17.95 -24.62
N THR A 269 7.91 -17.50 -24.96
CA THR A 269 7.53 -17.09 -26.30
C THR A 269 6.94 -15.70 -26.27
N PHE A 270 7.46 -14.79 -27.09
CA PHE A 270 6.89 -13.45 -27.22
C PHE A 270 5.68 -13.45 -28.15
N LEU A 271 4.58 -12.87 -27.69
CA LEU A 271 3.32 -12.72 -28.40
C LEU A 271 2.98 -11.24 -28.52
N MET A 272 2.87 -10.76 -29.74
CA MET A 272 2.45 -9.37 -29.98
C MET A 272 1.03 -9.14 -29.44
N ASP A 273 0.80 -8.03 -28.73
CA ASP A 273 -0.51 -7.66 -28.25
C ASP A 273 -1.47 -7.35 -29.42
N GLU A 274 -2.64 -7.98 -29.39
CA GLU A 274 -3.65 -7.87 -30.44
C GLU A 274 -4.17 -6.44 -30.65
N PHE A 275 -4.27 -5.67 -29.58
CA PHE A 275 -4.67 -4.26 -29.66
C PHE A 275 -3.71 -3.48 -30.56
N HIS A 276 -2.41 -3.67 -30.38
CA HIS A 276 -1.39 -3.01 -31.19
C HIS A 276 -1.37 -3.52 -32.64
N ILE A 277 -1.51 -4.84 -32.85
CA ILE A 277 -1.64 -5.40 -34.20
C ILE A 277 -2.81 -4.73 -34.95
N GLU A 278 -3.99 -4.67 -34.33
CA GLU A 278 -5.17 -4.08 -34.95
C GLU A 278 -5.05 -2.55 -35.14
N GLN A 279 -4.41 -1.85 -34.22
CA GLN A 279 -4.14 -0.41 -34.34
C GLN A 279 -3.22 -0.09 -35.54
N TYR A 280 -2.10 -0.81 -35.67
CA TYR A 280 -1.17 -0.64 -36.78
C TYR A 280 -1.79 -1.11 -38.12
N MET A 281 -2.56 -2.19 -38.11
CA MET A 281 -3.31 -2.67 -39.28
C MET A 281 -4.31 -1.61 -39.75
N LYS A 282 -5.11 -1.04 -38.86
CA LYS A 282 -6.05 0.06 -39.18
C LYS A 282 -5.31 1.29 -39.73
N SER A 283 -4.19 1.64 -39.13
CA SER A 283 -3.37 2.75 -39.59
C SER A 283 -2.87 2.54 -41.02
N LEU A 284 -2.39 1.34 -41.35
CA LEU A 284 -1.97 0.96 -42.67
C LEU A 284 -3.15 0.94 -43.66
N GLN A 285 -4.26 0.35 -43.28
CA GLN A 285 -5.47 0.29 -44.11
C GLN A 285 -6.06 1.67 -44.43
N ASN A 286 -5.92 2.63 -43.50
CA ASN A 286 -6.40 4.00 -43.70
C ASN A 286 -5.56 4.80 -44.73
N ARG A 287 -4.39 4.30 -45.09
CA ARG A 287 -3.53 4.89 -46.15
C ARG A 287 -4.00 4.58 -47.57
N THR A 288 -4.99 3.70 -47.74
CA THR A 288 -5.60 3.42 -49.06
C THR A 288 -7.13 3.49 -48.98
N LYS A 289 -7.75 3.92 -50.11
CA LYS A 289 -9.21 3.85 -50.28
C LYS A 289 -9.64 2.54 -50.96
N ASP A 290 -8.67 1.77 -51.47
CA ASP A 290 -8.92 0.53 -52.21
C ASP A 290 -9.30 -0.60 -51.23
N ALA A 291 -10.56 -1.00 -51.28
CA ALA A 291 -11.12 -2.04 -50.40
C ALA A 291 -10.47 -3.41 -50.66
N GLU A 292 -9.99 -3.70 -51.90
CA GLU A 292 -9.35 -4.95 -52.22
C GLU A 292 -7.93 -5.03 -51.61
N LYS A 293 -7.19 -3.93 -51.62
CA LYS A 293 -5.87 -3.88 -50.93
C LYS A 293 -6.03 -4.05 -49.42
N LYS A 294 -7.06 -3.47 -48.81
CA LYS A 294 -7.36 -3.71 -47.39
C LYS A 294 -7.64 -5.18 -47.08
N ARG A 295 -8.42 -5.86 -47.93
CA ARG A 295 -8.68 -7.29 -47.80
C ARG A 295 -7.45 -8.15 -48.04
N ARG A 296 -6.61 -7.79 -49.03
CA ARG A 296 -5.35 -8.49 -49.30
C ARG A 296 -4.40 -8.42 -48.11
N LEU A 297 -4.20 -7.24 -47.49
CA LEU A 297 -3.38 -7.09 -46.30
C LEU A 297 -3.85 -8.00 -45.17
N ARG A 298 -5.15 -7.98 -44.88
CA ARG A 298 -5.70 -8.81 -43.79
C ARG A 298 -5.57 -10.30 -44.06
N ARG A 299 -5.92 -10.74 -45.28
CA ARG A 299 -5.77 -12.15 -45.71
C ARG A 299 -4.31 -12.63 -45.69
N ALA A 300 -3.38 -11.78 -46.13
CA ALA A 300 -1.96 -12.10 -46.09
C ALA A 300 -1.45 -12.27 -44.67
N LEU A 301 -1.87 -11.37 -43.76
CA LEU A 301 -1.53 -11.49 -42.33
C LEU A 301 -2.15 -12.76 -41.73
N GLU A 302 -3.42 -13.09 -42.05
CA GLU A 302 -4.11 -14.29 -41.57
C GLU A 302 -3.50 -15.60 -42.07
N ASN A 303 -3.04 -15.61 -43.30
CA ASN A 303 -2.46 -16.79 -43.92
C ASN A 303 -0.94 -16.94 -43.73
N ASN A 304 -0.32 -16.10 -42.90
CA ASN A 304 1.14 -16.06 -42.74
C ASN A 304 1.88 -15.89 -44.07
N ASP A 305 1.38 -14.98 -44.90
CA ASP A 305 2.00 -14.64 -46.21
C ASP A 305 2.70 -13.27 -46.10
N PRO A 306 3.98 -13.22 -45.67
CA PRO A 306 4.73 -11.98 -45.56
C PRO A 306 4.97 -11.35 -46.95
N GLU A 307 5.19 -12.13 -47.98
CA GLU A 307 5.45 -11.62 -49.33
C GLU A 307 4.23 -10.87 -49.88
N GLY A 308 3.04 -11.47 -49.82
CA GLY A 308 1.79 -10.84 -50.25
C GLY A 308 1.45 -9.59 -49.40
N PHE A 309 1.76 -9.63 -48.11
CA PHE A 309 1.56 -8.48 -47.23
C PHE A 309 2.43 -7.29 -47.62
N PHE A 310 3.75 -7.50 -47.72
CA PHE A 310 4.69 -6.42 -48.01
C PHE A 310 4.56 -5.92 -49.45
N VAL A 311 4.27 -6.79 -50.44
CA VAL A 311 3.97 -6.35 -51.81
C VAL A 311 2.78 -5.41 -51.84
N THR A 312 1.68 -5.78 -51.17
CA THR A 312 0.47 -4.94 -51.06
C THR A 312 0.78 -3.61 -50.34
N GLY A 313 1.57 -3.66 -49.25
CA GLY A 313 2.00 -2.48 -48.54
C GLY A 313 2.83 -1.50 -49.39
N VAL A 314 3.76 -2.03 -50.21
CA VAL A 314 4.55 -1.22 -51.14
C VAL A 314 3.67 -0.61 -52.26
N GLU A 315 2.66 -1.34 -52.74
CA GLU A 315 1.68 -0.77 -53.67
C GLU A 315 0.94 0.43 -53.04
N ILE A 316 0.55 0.31 -51.76
CA ILE A 316 -0.08 1.41 -51.02
C ILE A 316 0.89 2.59 -50.85
N ALA A 317 2.15 2.32 -50.52
CA ALA A 317 3.17 3.34 -50.39
C ALA A 317 3.37 4.17 -51.66
N ARG A 318 3.35 3.53 -52.83
CA ARG A 318 3.50 4.17 -54.14
C ARG A 318 2.32 5.10 -54.50
N GLU A 319 1.15 4.88 -53.92
CA GLU A 319 -0.05 5.72 -54.11
C GLU A 319 -0.01 7.00 -53.27
N GLN A 320 0.87 7.08 -52.29
CA GLN A 320 0.93 8.23 -51.37
C GLN A 320 1.61 9.44 -52.07
N LYS A 321 1.12 10.64 -51.71
CA LYS A 321 1.79 11.91 -52.05
C LYS A 321 3.06 12.06 -51.21
N MET A 322 3.94 13.02 -51.59
CA MET A 322 5.20 13.30 -50.89
C MET A 322 4.94 13.44 -49.34
N GLY A 323 5.65 12.64 -48.57
CA GLY A 323 5.54 12.53 -47.12
C GLY A 323 4.73 11.32 -46.60
N GLY A 324 3.62 10.93 -47.25
CA GLY A 324 2.81 9.77 -46.83
C GLY A 324 3.47 8.42 -47.14
N ASN A 325 4.43 8.38 -48.04
CA ASN A 325 5.20 7.18 -48.37
C ASN A 325 6.07 6.74 -47.18
N GLN A 326 6.73 7.69 -46.50
CA GLN A 326 7.58 7.39 -45.34
C GLN A 326 6.76 6.77 -44.20
N GLU A 327 5.60 7.30 -43.90
CA GLU A 327 4.72 6.77 -42.84
C GLU A 327 4.24 5.35 -43.13
N VAL A 328 3.96 5.01 -44.43
CA VAL A 328 3.63 3.63 -44.79
C VAL A 328 4.84 2.70 -44.62
N HIS A 329 6.05 3.17 -44.96
CA HIS A 329 7.26 2.38 -44.75
C HIS A 329 7.56 2.13 -43.27
N GLU A 330 7.29 3.09 -42.39
CA GLU A 330 7.40 2.93 -40.95
C GLU A 330 6.41 1.88 -40.42
N LEU A 331 5.14 1.93 -40.87
CA LEU A 331 4.13 0.92 -40.53
C LEU A 331 4.55 -0.50 -41.05
N LEU A 332 5.06 -0.59 -42.26
CA LEU A 332 5.58 -1.86 -42.79
C LEU A 332 6.82 -2.34 -42.02
N GLY A 333 7.67 -1.42 -41.57
CA GLY A 333 8.81 -1.72 -40.70
C GLY A 333 8.35 -2.35 -39.37
N TYR A 334 7.30 -1.83 -38.77
CA TYR A 334 6.71 -2.43 -37.56
C TYR A 334 6.29 -3.90 -37.83
N PHE A 335 5.52 -4.18 -38.89
CA PHE A 335 5.09 -5.53 -39.21
C PHE A 335 6.26 -6.44 -39.53
N ARG A 336 7.32 -5.93 -40.20
CA ARG A 336 8.51 -6.72 -40.52
C ARG A 336 9.26 -7.15 -39.29
N ASN A 337 9.45 -6.22 -38.34
CA ASN A 337 10.19 -6.48 -37.12
C ASN A 337 9.45 -7.43 -36.17
N ASN A 338 8.10 -7.43 -36.23
CA ASN A 338 7.25 -8.16 -35.29
C ASN A 338 6.50 -9.33 -35.99
N TRP A 339 6.83 -9.71 -37.22
CA TRP A 339 6.07 -10.71 -37.97
C TRP A 339 5.98 -12.04 -37.24
N GLU A 340 7.08 -12.54 -36.72
CA GLU A 340 7.13 -13.81 -35.99
C GLU A 340 6.24 -13.77 -34.72
N SER A 341 6.35 -12.76 -33.91
CA SER A 341 5.55 -12.63 -32.69
C SER A 341 4.05 -12.46 -32.97
N ILE A 342 3.69 -11.82 -34.08
CA ILE A 342 2.30 -11.75 -34.57
C ILE A 342 1.80 -13.15 -34.97
N GLN A 343 2.64 -13.93 -35.63
CA GLN A 343 2.28 -15.31 -36.04
C GLN A 343 2.23 -16.25 -34.83
N ASN A 344 3.15 -16.13 -33.88
CA ASN A 344 3.11 -16.86 -32.61
C ASN A 344 1.79 -16.64 -31.88
N ARG A 345 1.31 -15.38 -31.82
CA ARG A 345 0.01 -15.03 -31.26
C ARG A 345 -1.14 -15.77 -31.95
N LYS A 346 -1.12 -15.80 -33.28
CA LYS A 346 -2.19 -16.44 -34.04
C LYS A 346 -2.19 -17.96 -33.90
N GLN A 347 -1.00 -18.56 -33.84
CA GLN A 347 -0.83 -20.01 -33.68
C GLN A 347 -1.27 -20.47 -32.28
N SER A 348 -1.11 -19.61 -31.26
CA SER A 348 -1.55 -19.89 -29.88
C SER A 348 -3.07 -19.91 -29.72
N GLY A 349 -3.82 -19.40 -30.68
CA GLY A 349 -5.27 -19.56 -30.80
C GLY A 349 -6.07 -19.16 -29.56
N GLU A 350 -7.06 -19.99 -29.21
CA GLU A 350 -7.97 -19.76 -28.06
C GLU A 350 -7.30 -19.92 -26.70
N GLU A 351 -6.11 -20.52 -26.62
CA GLU A 351 -5.35 -20.66 -25.37
C GLU A 351 -4.86 -19.31 -24.85
N VAL A 352 -4.73 -18.34 -25.75
CA VAL A 352 -4.22 -17.02 -25.43
C VAL A 352 -5.38 -16.09 -25.05
N CYS A 353 -5.22 -15.41 -23.95
CA CYS A 353 -6.11 -14.35 -23.52
C CYS A 353 -6.09 -13.20 -24.52
N GLY A 354 -7.24 -12.56 -24.73
CA GLY A 354 -7.32 -11.28 -25.42
C GLY A 354 -6.40 -10.22 -24.79
N SER A 355 -6.27 -9.06 -25.41
CA SER A 355 -5.44 -7.97 -24.90
C SER A 355 -5.85 -7.56 -23.50
N CYS A 356 -5.02 -7.93 -22.50
CA CYS A 356 -5.18 -7.50 -21.11
C CYS A 356 -4.15 -6.46 -20.70
N THR A 357 -3.13 -6.24 -21.53
CA THR A 357 -1.94 -5.42 -21.24
C THR A 357 -2.33 -4.00 -20.88
N GLU A 358 -3.05 -3.30 -21.77
CA GLU A 358 -3.55 -1.95 -21.54
C GLU A 358 -4.46 -1.86 -20.29
N GLY A 359 -5.29 -2.91 -20.08
CA GLY A 359 -6.16 -3.00 -18.90
C GLY A 359 -5.37 -3.10 -17.59
N GLN A 360 -4.24 -3.80 -17.58
CA GLN A 360 -3.38 -3.94 -16.41
C GLN A 360 -2.64 -2.64 -16.12
N ILE A 361 -2.01 -2.02 -17.11
CA ILE A 361 -1.37 -0.70 -16.97
C ILE A 361 -2.34 0.32 -16.42
N SER A 362 -3.52 0.41 -17.03
CA SER A 362 -4.57 1.34 -16.61
C SER A 362 -5.01 1.13 -15.17
N ALA A 363 -5.21 -0.13 -14.75
CA ALA A 363 -5.71 -0.47 -13.43
C ALA A 363 -4.66 -0.34 -12.32
N VAL A 364 -3.38 -0.58 -12.66
CA VAL A 364 -2.28 -0.57 -11.68
C VAL A 364 -1.62 0.79 -11.57
N LEU A 365 -1.24 1.40 -12.70
CA LEU A 365 -0.41 2.60 -12.73
C LEU A 365 -1.15 3.84 -13.24
N SER A 366 -1.70 3.82 -14.48
CA SER A 366 -2.10 5.03 -15.19
C SER A 366 -3.23 5.78 -14.51
N ARG A 367 -4.15 5.09 -13.85
CA ARG A 367 -5.24 5.72 -13.09
C ARG A 367 -4.72 6.73 -12.08
N ARG A 368 -3.55 6.49 -11.49
CA ARG A 368 -2.95 7.32 -10.45
C ARG A 368 -1.79 8.17 -10.94
N LEU A 369 -1.03 7.70 -11.93
CA LEU A 369 0.21 8.34 -12.35
C LEU A 369 0.04 9.28 -13.54
N SER A 370 -0.75 8.92 -14.56
CA SER A 370 -0.76 9.60 -15.85
C SER A 370 -2.12 10.17 -16.28
N ARG A 371 -3.26 9.70 -15.73
CA ARG A 371 -4.60 10.18 -16.16
C ARG A 371 -4.90 11.61 -15.75
N ASP A 372 -4.44 12.04 -14.59
CA ASP A 372 -4.58 13.42 -14.14
C ASP A 372 -3.33 14.22 -14.53
N PRO A 373 -3.45 15.54 -14.79
CA PRO A 373 -2.31 16.39 -15.13
C PRO A 373 -1.45 16.63 -13.88
N LEU A 374 -0.73 15.61 -13.42
CA LEU A 374 0.15 15.65 -12.27
C LEU A 374 1.61 15.69 -12.74
N GLY A 375 2.40 16.57 -12.16
CA GLY A 375 3.85 16.53 -12.30
C GLY A 375 4.48 15.79 -11.13
N TRP A 376 5.27 14.77 -11.41
CA TRP A 376 5.94 13.96 -10.39
C TRP A 376 7.40 14.35 -10.22
N SER A 377 7.89 14.43 -8.98
CA SER A 377 9.33 14.37 -8.73
C SER A 377 9.81 12.93 -8.99
N GLU A 378 11.08 12.76 -9.36
CA GLU A 378 11.65 11.43 -9.63
C GLU A 378 11.50 10.50 -8.42
N ALA A 379 11.87 10.97 -7.23
CA ALA A 379 11.73 10.21 -5.99
C ALA A 379 10.26 9.92 -5.64
N GLY A 380 9.36 10.89 -5.85
CA GLY A 380 7.92 10.73 -5.61
C GLY A 380 7.30 9.71 -6.56
N LEU A 381 7.69 9.72 -7.83
CA LEU A 381 7.23 8.75 -8.83
C LEU A 381 7.69 7.34 -8.46
N LYS A 382 8.98 7.17 -8.09
CA LYS A 382 9.54 5.88 -7.68
C LYS A 382 8.77 5.27 -6.52
N GLN A 383 8.58 6.04 -5.44
CA GLN A 383 7.87 5.55 -4.26
C GLN A 383 6.38 5.31 -4.52
N MET A 384 5.73 6.14 -5.36
CA MET A 384 4.33 5.94 -5.70
C MET A 384 4.13 4.72 -6.58
N ALA A 385 4.97 4.48 -7.60
CA ALA A 385 4.89 3.29 -8.44
C ALA A 385 5.05 2.01 -7.60
N ALA A 386 6.06 1.97 -6.72
CA ALA A 386 6.25 0.86 -5.79
C ALA A 386 5.04 0.66 -4.86
N LEU A 387 4.45 1.74 -4.31
CA LEU A 387 3.28 1.66 -3.45
C LEU A 387 2.05 1.13 -4.20
N LEU A 388 1.85 1.54 -5.45
CA LEU A 388 0.72 1.08 -6.27
C LEU A 388 0.80 -0.42 -6.52
N VAL A 389 1.96 -0.92 -6.93
CA VAL A 389 2.19 -2.35 -7.16
C VAL A 389 2.09 -3.13 -5.85
N TYR A 390 2.67 -2.63 -4.77
CA TYR A 390 2.59 -3.22 -3.44
C TYR A 390 1.13 -3.40 -2.98
N ALA A 391 0.31 -2.36 -3.13
CA ALA A 391 -1.12 -2.41 -2.80
C ALA A 391 -1.91 -3.35 -3.72
N LYS A 392 -1.59 -3.37 -5.03
CA LYS A 392 -2.26 -4.26 -6.00
C LYS A 392 -1.95 -5.73 -5.78
N ASN A 393 -0.78 -6.05 -5.26
CA ASN A 393 -0.40 -7.39 -4.83
C ASN A 393 -1.04 -7.79 -3.48
N GLY A 394 -1.95 -6.97 -2.94
CA GLY A 394 -2.69 -7.28 -1.71
C GLY A 394 -1.97 -6.89 -0.43
N ASN A 395 -0.82 -6.26 -0.51
CA ASN A 395 -0.03 -5.85 0.66
C ASN A 395 -0.53 -4.52 1.23
N LYS A 396 -0.25 -4.30 2.49
CA LYS A 396 -0.54 -3.05 3.19
C LYS A 396 0.70 -2.53 3.89
N VAL A 397 0.94 -1.23 3.78
CA VAL A 397 1.99 -0.55 4.55
C VAL A 397 1.66 -0.70 6.04
N THR A 398 2.64 -1.17 6.79
CA THR A 398 2.55 -1.37 8.24
C THR A 398 3.50 -0.39 8.96
N PRO A 399 3.34 -0.18 10.27
CA PRO A 399 4.24 0.66 11.05
C PRO A 399 5.72 0.28 10.94
N LYS A 400 6.02 -1.00 10.66
CA LYS A 400 7.40 -1.49 10.51
C LYS A 400 8.15 -0.91 9.31
N GLN A 401 7.41 -0.56 8.24
CA GLN A 401 7.99 0.03 7.02
C GLN A 401 8.13 1.55 7.12
N ILE A 402 7.55 2.18 8.14
CA ILE A 402 7.70 3.61 8.37
C ILE A 402 9.06 3.87 9.02
N ARG A 403 10.00 4.37 8.21
CA ARG A 403 11.33 4.72 8.70
C ARG A 403 11.28 5.96 9.59
N VAL A 404 12.11 5.96 10.57
CA VAL A 404 12.36 7.11 11.45
C VAL A 404 13.05 8.21 10.64
N SER A 405 12.77 9.49 10.93
CA SER A 405 13.48 10.59 10.27
C SER A 405 15.00 10.49 10.50
N ARG A 406 15.81 11.01 9.57
CA ARG A 406 17.28 10.99 9.71
C ARG A 406 17.76 11.53 11.05
N LYS A 407 17.16 12.62 11.55
CA LYS A 407 17.46 13.19 12.88
C LYS A 407 17.11 12.22 14.01
N ALA A 408 16.04 11.47 13.88
CA ALA A 408 15.66 10.47 14.86
C ALA A 408 16.57 9.23 14.76
N ALA A 409 17.02 8.85 13.57
CA ALA A 409 18.00 7.76 13.38
C ALA A 409 19.40 8.11 13.95
N GLU A 410 19.84 9.35 13.78
CA GLU A 410 21.09 9.85 14.40
C GLU A 410 20.96 9.85 15.93
N ALA A 411 19.83 10.32 16.47
CA ALA A 411 19.55 10.26 17.90
C ALA A 411 19.38 8.81 18.42
N GLU A 412 18.94 7.87 17.59
CA GLU A 412 18.83 6.44 17.93
C GLU A 412 20.20 5.77 18.01
N ALA A 413 21.14 6.12 17.13
CA ALA A 413 22.51 5.62 17.18
C ALA A 413 23.21 6.01 18.50
N GLU A 414 23.07 7.26 18.94
CA GLU A 414 23.57 7.74 20.23
C GLU A 414 22.90 7.04 21.42
N ARG A 415 21.62 6.63 21.26
CA ARG A 415 20.85 5.96 22.29
C ARG A 415 21.03 4.46 22.35
N LYS A 416 21.47 3.84 21.24
CA LYS A 416 21.68 2.39 21.19
C LYS A 416 22.65 1.95 22.28
N GLU A 417 23.71 2.70 22.49
CA GLU A 417 24.69 2.48 23.55
C GLU A 417 24.07 2.61 24.97
N PHE A 418 23.13 3.53 25.16
CA PHE A 418 22.44 3.69 26.43
C PHE A 418 21.29 2.65 26.60
N ARG A 419 20.58 2.25 25.53
CA ARG A 419 19.57 1.17 25.55
C ARG A 419 20.16 -0.18 25.92
N GLU A 420 21.30 -0.53 25.35
CA GLU A 420 21.97 -1.80 25.63
C GLU A 420 22.39 -1.90 27.10
N ASN A 421 22.65 -0.77 27.76
CA ASN A 421 23.20 -0.73 29.12
C ASN A 421 22.19 -0.43 30.24
N GLY A 422 20.99 0.05 29.98
CA GLY A 422 20.14 0.52 31.08
C GLY A 422 18.62 0.50 30.89
N PHE A 423 18.10 0.81 29.69
CA PHE A 423 16.66 1.06 29.53
C PHE A 423 15.78 -0.18 29.63
N ARG A 424 16.27 -1.34 29.26
CA ARG A 424 15.50 -2.59 29.35
C ARG A 424 14.94 -2.81 30.75
N LYS A 425 15.70 -2.51 31.79
CA LYS A 425 15.26 -2.65 33.17
C LYS A 425 14.17 -1.65 33.58
N TYR A 426 14.16 -0.43 32.97
CA TYR A 426 13.08 0.54 33.19
C TYR A 426 11.78 0.11 32.52
N ALA A 427 11.87 -0.38 31.28
CA ALA A 427 10.75 -0.94 30.57
C ALA A 427 10.18 -2.15 31.31
N GLU A 428 11.02 -3.11 31.72
CA GLU A 428 10.63 -4.29 32.51
C GLU A 428 10.00 -3.89 33.85
N TYR A 429 10.54 -2.85 34.53
CA TYR A 429 9.99 -2.35 35.77
C TYR A 429 8.62 -1.71 35.56
N ALA A 430 8.48 -0.81 34.59
CA ALA A 430 7.21 -0.16 34.26
C ALA A 430 6.17 -1.17 33.82
N GLU A 431 6.51 -2.14 32.97
CA GLU A 431 5.65 -3.22 32.52
C GLU A 431 5.16 -4.07 33.70
N LYS A 432 6.06 -4.44 34.61
CA LYS A 432 5.73 -5.21 35.81
C LYS A 432 4.75 -4.46 36.71
N GLN A 433 4.99 -3.18 36.95
CA GLN A 433 4.09 -2.37 37.77
C GLN A 433 2.74 -2.18 37.10
N THR A 434 2.71 -1.87 35.80
CA THR A 434 1.47 -1.70 35.03
C THR A 434 0.68 -3.03 35.00
N LYS A 435 1.32 -4.17 34.77
CA LYS A 435 0.66 -5.50 34.85
C LYS A 435 0.11 -5.80 36.23
N GLN A 436 0.80 -5.45 37.31
CA GLN A 436 0.28 -5.61 38.68
C GLN A 436 -0.98 -4.77 38.91
N TYR A 437 -1.01 -3.52 38.41
CA TYR A 437 -2.20 -2.69 38.45
C TYR A 437 -3.35 -3.27 37.64
N LEU A 438 -3.09 -3.75 36.43
CA LEU A 438 -4.10 -4.38 35.58
C LEU A 438 -4.62 -5.73 36.14
N GLN A 439 -3.76 -6.52 36.79
CA GLN A 439 -4.20 -7.76 37.47
C GLN A 439 -5.11 -7.48 38.66
N SER A 440 -4.88 -6.39 39.39
CA SER A 440 -5.81 -5.96 40.44
C SER A 440 -7.15 -5.47 39.92
N ALA A 441 -7.25 -5.19 38.61
CA ALA A 441 -8.49 -4.83 37.92
C ALA A 441 -9.43 -6.01 37.65
N HIS A 442 -8.99 -7.24 37.86
CA HIS A 442 -9.85 -8.45 37.75
C HIS A 442 -11.08 -8.44 38.66
N ASP A 443 -11.01 -7.66 39.75
CA ASP A 443 -12.12 -7.48 40.71
C ASP A 443 -13.02 -6.30 40.33
N TRP A 444 -12.91 -5.76 39.13
CA TRP A 444 -13.77 -4.67 38.67
C TRP A 444 -15.20 -5.17 38.43
N SER A 445 -16.08 -4.96 39.36
CA SER A 445 -17.47 -4.83 39.01
C SER A 445 -17.62 -3.50 38.30
N ILE A 446 -17.63 -3.50 36.93
CA ILE A 446 -18.26 -2.42 36.20
C ILE A 446 -19.66 -2.34 36.77
N TYR A 447 -20.04 -1.17 37.24
CA TYR A 447 -21.34 -0.86 37.82
C TYR A 447 -22.42 -1.68 37.08
N ASP A 448 -23.00 -2.66 37.74
CA ASP A 448 -24.13 -3.41 37.24
C ASP A 448 -25.41 -2.71 37.79
N PRO A 449 -26.00 -1.78 37.02
CA PRO A 449 -27.23 -1.10 37.44
C PRO A 449 -28.45 -2.01 37.38
N VAL A 450 -28.25 -3.28 36.93
CA VAL A 450 -29.31 -4.24 36.74
C VAL A 450 -29.40 -5.16 37.96
N GLN A 451 -29.87 -4.64 39.08
CA GLN A 451 -30.59 -5.52 39.98
C GLN A 451 -31.86 -5.98 39.25
N GLU A 452 -31.97 -7.26 39.01
CA GLU A 452 -33.13 -7.89 38.39
C GLU A 452 -34.38 -7.61 39.16
N LYS A 453 -35.10 -6.54 38.83
CA LYS A 453 -36.53 -6.42 39.13
C LYS A 453 -37.27 -7.05 37.96
N SER A 454 -38.07 -8.08 38.27
CA SER A 454 -38.94 -8.78 37.33
C SER A 454 -39.82 -7.78 36.56
N GLY A 455 -39.48 -7.50 35.30
CA GLY A 455 -40.23 -6.60 34.42
C GLY A 455 -39.62 -6.63 33.00
N LYS A 456 -40.38 -6.17 31.99
CA LYS A 456 -39.88 -6.03 30.61
C LYS A 456 -38.64 -5.14 30.63
N ARG A 457 -37.54 -5.69 30.11
CA ARG A 457 -36.26 -4.96 29.99
C ARG A 457 -36.47 -3.74 29.07
N THR A 458 -36.04 -2.59 29.53
CA THR A 458 -35.96 -1.39 28.70
C THR A 458 -34.81 -1.54 27.69
N GLY A 459 -34.86 -0.83 26.56
CA GLY A 459 -33.79 -0.85 25.55
C GLY A 459 -32.40 -0.56 26.16
N THR A 460 -32.34 0.37 27.12
CA THR A 460 -31.13 0.73 27.87
C THR A 460 -30.56 -0.47 28.65
N GLN A 461 -31.40 -1.29 29.29
CA GLN A 461 -30.96 -2.49 30.01
C GLN A 461 -30.38 -3.58 29.10
N VAL A 462 -30.91 -3.72 27.86
CA VAL A 462 -30.38 -4.63 26.86
C VAL A 462 -28.99 -4.19 26.37
N ILE A 463 -28.82 -2.87 26.16
CA ILE A 463 -27.54 -2.28 25.73
C ILE A 463 -26.48 -2.43 26.83
N LEU A 464 -26.81 -2.12 28.08
CA LEU A 464 -25.92 -2.26 29.23
C LEU A 464 -25.49 -3.71 29.44
N LYS A 465 -26.41 -4.67 29.22
CA LYS A 465 -26.07 -6.10 29.27
C LYS A 465 -25.14 -6.53 28.10
N ALA A 466 -25.34 -5.98 26.90
CA ALA A 466 -24.46 -6.21 25.76
C ALA A 466 -23.05 -5.62 25.99
N LEU A 467 -22.97 -4.42 26.57
CA LEU A 467 -21.70 -3.78 26.97
C LEU A 467 -20.98 -4.56 28.08
N GLY A 468 -21.73 -5.12 29.05
CA GLY A 468 -21.20 -6.01 30.08
C GLY A 468 -20.66 -7.32 29.54
N SER A 469 -21.29 -7.89 28.49
CA SER A 469 -20.81 -9.13 27.84
C SER A 469 -19.57 -8.93 26.98
N LEU A 470 -19.35 -7.72 26.44
CA LEU A 470 -18.11 -7.35 25.77
C LEU A 470 -16.90 -7.37 26.73
N ARG A 471 -17.12 -7.01 28.00
CA ARG A 471 -16.10 -7.11 29.03
C ARG A 471 -15.51 -8.52 29.18
N ASP A 472 -16.38 -9.52 29.24
CA ASP A 472 -15.96 -10.92 29.52
C ASP A 472 -15.19 -11.52 28.33
N ASN A 473 -15.43 -11.03 27.11
CA ASN A 473 -14.69 -11.44 25.91
C ASN A 473 -13.36 -10.68 25.72
N PHE A 474 -13.21 -9.48 26.29
CA PHE A 474 -11.99 -8.68 26.17
C PHE A 474 -10.92 -9.03 27.22
N LEU A 475 -11.33 -9.64 28.34
CA LEU A 475 -10.45 -10.05 29.45
C LEU A 475 -9.97 -11.52 29.35
N LEU A 476 -10.50 -12.27 28.39
CA LEU A 476 -10.16 -13.70 28.19
C LEU A 476 -9.37 -13.97 26.88
N ALA A 477 -9.05 -12.93 26.09
CA ALA A 477 -8.17 -12.98 24.91
C ALA A 477 -6.83 -12.29 25.19
#